data_5ad8f98710648d686ddeb70e6173d70c
#
_entry.id   5ad8f98710648d686ddeb70e6173d70c
#
_cell.length_a   1.000
_cell.length_b   1.000
_cell.length_c   1.000
_cell.angle_alpha   90.00
_cell.angle_beta   90.00
_cell.angle_gamma   90.00
#
_symmetry.space_group_name_H-M   'P 1'
#
loop_
_entity.id
_entity.type
_entity.pdbx_description
1 polymer ?
#
loop_
_entity_poly.entity_id
_entity_poly.type
_entity_poly.pdbx_seq_one_letter_code
_entity_poly.pdbx_strand_id
1 'polypeptide(L)'
;MTVREYIKNTWKVFTDPSGFAPYPYVPPCLDDGRFTVLYYWDTFFTNEGLIADGRINDARNNVNNLIFSLNKFGCVPNCVWERGAEYASQPPLLYMMVKSLMKAEPDAEWEKTAVAALEKEYVFWMTERISPCGLNRHGTNMKDRRTLIRDYDNYTRIKLPKNVSDDVKVQTMISLTAEGESGEDHTPRYHRRAAEYAGVDLNSHLYGLESFLEEYFGDKDKEKSQKYGEAKNKRAALMKKFMEDPDGVYHDYRYTDDQRSDVYAC
;
A
#
# COMPACT_ATOMS: atom_id res chain seq x y z
N MET A 1 -18.74 -29.70 7.84
CA MET A 1 -17.51 -28.87 7.74
C MET A 1 -17.86 -27.46 8.18
N THR A 2 -17.20 -26.95 9.21
CA THR A 2 -17.38 -25.57 9.67
C THR A 2 -16.62 -24.60 8.73
N VAL A 3 -16.93 -23.30 8.77
CA VAL A 3 -16.21 -22.27 8.00
C VAL A 3 -14.69 -22.35 8.29
N ARG A 4 -14.32 -22.53 9.55
CA ARG A 4 -12.90 -22.63 9.96
C ARG A 4 -12.21 -23.87 9.37
N GLU A 5 -12.88 -25.02 9.36
CA GLU A 5 -12.36 -26.25 8.73
C GLU A 5 -12.21 -26.06 7.21
N TYR A 6 -13.18 -25.38 6.58
CA TYR A 6 -13.09 -25.05 5.16
C TYR A 6 -11.87 -24.18 4.86
N ILE A 7 -11.68 -23.08 5.59
CA ILE A 7 -10.53 -22.18 5.42
C ILE A 7 -9.21 -22.95 5.57
N LYS A 8 -9.05 -23.71 6.67
CA LYS A 8 -7.82 -24.50 6.91
C LYS A 8 -7.49 -25.49 5.79
N ASN A 9 -8.52 -26.10 5.19
CA ASN A 9 -8.34 -27.11 4.15
C ASN A 9 -8.16 -26.48 2.75
N THR A 10 -8.40 -25.16 2.59
CA THR A 10 -8.30 -24.48 1.30
C THR A 10 -7.02 -23.68 1.10
N TRP A 11 -6.18 -23.52 2.12
CA TRP A 11 -4.87 -22.89 1.95
C TRP A 11 -4.03 -23.63 0.91
N LYS A 12 -3.72 -22.97 -0.20
CA LYS A 12 -2.83 -23.50 -1.24
C LYS A 12 -1.57 -22.67 -1.32
N VAL A 13 -0.43 -23.36 -1.33
CA VAL A 13 0.88 -22.74 -1.54
C VAL A 13 1.21 -22.81 -3.03
N PHE A 14 1.65 -21.71 -3.58
CA PHE A 14 2.09 -21.58 -4.96
C PHE A 14 3.59 -21.37 -5.02
N THR A 15 4.19 -21.82 -6.10
CA THR A 15 5.55 -21.46 -6.49
C THR A 15 5.45 -20.73 -7.82
N ASP A 16 6.09 -19.59 -7.91
CA ASP A 16 6.06 -18.79 -9.14
C ASP A 16 6.79 -19.53 -10.28
N PRO A 17 6.09 -19.93 -11.35
CA PRO A 17 6.71 -20.65 -12.47
C PRO A 17 7.69 -19.77 -13.26
N SER A 18 7.60 -18.45 -13.18
CA SER A 18 8.55 -17.52 -13.79
C SER A 18 9.85 -17.39 -12.99
N GLY A 19 9.84 -17.82 -11.70
CA GLY A 19 10.96 -17.65 -10.77
C GLY A 19 11.17 -16.22 -10.29
N PHE A 20 10.25 -15.31 -10.56
CA PHE A 20 10.35 -13.93 -10.07
C PHE A 20 10.18 -13.85 -8.55
N ALA A 21 9.13 -14.46 -8.00
CA ALA A 21 8.93 -14.57 -6.56
C ALA A 21 9.82 -15.70 -6.00
N PRO A 22 10.85 -15.40 -5.18
CA PRO A 22 11.84 -16.39 -4.78
C PRO A 22 11.34 -17.39 -3.73
N TYR A 23 10.25 -17.09 -3.05
CA TYR A 23 9.69 -17.95 -2.00
C TYR A 23 8.32 -18.49 -2.41
N PRO A 24 7.96 -19.72 -2.00
CA PRO A 24 6.58 -20.20 -2.09
C PRO A 24 5.65 -19.24 -1.34
N TYR A 25 4.43 -19.04 -1.83
CA TYR A 25 3.51 -18.05 -1.28
C TYR A 25 2.04 -18.51 -1.32
N VAL A 26 1.21 -17.86 -0.53
CA VAL A 26 -0.25 -18.05 -0.53
C VAL A 26 -0.91 -16.78 -1.09
N PRO A 27 -1.47 -16.85 -2.31
CA PRO A 27 -2.14 -15.70 -2.92
C PRO A 27 -3.51 -15.43 -2.29
N PRO A 28 -4.10 -14.24 -2.51
CA PRO A 28 -5.38 -13.86 -1.90
C PRO A 28 -6.59 -14.63 -2.45
N CYS A 29 -6.49 -15.21 -3.65
CA CYS A 29 -7.57 -15.95 -4.28
C CYS A 29 -7.07 -17.27 -4.89
N LEU A 30 -7.83 -18.35 -4.69
CA LEU A 30 -7.38 -19.71 -4.98
C LEU A 30 -8.09 -20.39 -6.14
N ASP A 31 -9.28 -19.91 -6.57
CA ASP A 31 -10.22 -20.79 -7.29
C ASP A 31 -10.26 -20.64 -8.81
N ASP A 32 -9.90 -19.50 -9.39
CA ASP A 32 -10.13 -19.28 -10.82
C ASP A 32 -8.90 -18.94 -11.66
N GLY A 33 -7.72 -19.01 -11.06
CA GLY A 33 -6.44 -18.73 -11.72
C GLY A 33 -6.19 -17.26 -12.05
N ARG A 34 -7.10 -16.33 -11.68
CA ARG A 34 -6.99 -14.91 -12.00
C ARG A 34 -6.12 -14.12 -11.05
N PHE A 35 -6.11 -14.48 -9.77
CA PHE A 35 -5.37 -13.78 -8.71
C PHE A 35 -4.33 -14.68 -8.06
N THR A 36 -3.46 -15.28 -8.88
CA THR A 36 -2.45 -16.26 -8.45
C THR A 36 -1.13 -15.64 -8.03
N VAL A 37 -0.99 -14.30 -8.06
CA VAL A 37 0.17 -13.57 -7.56
C VAL A 37 -0.15 -12.92 -6.21
N LEU A 38 0.87 -12.54 -5.46
CA LEU A 38 0.67 -11.75 -4.24
C LEU A 38 0.28 -10.33 -4.61
N TYR A 39 -0.86 -9.87 -4.12
CA TYR A 39 -1.24 -8.46 -4.10
C TYR A 39 -0.87 -7.88 -2.74
N TYR A 40 -0.32 -6.67 -2.72
CA TYR A 40 0.36 -6.15 -1.54
C TYR A 40 -0.55 -6.07 -0.31
N TRP A 41 -1.62 -5.25 -0.36
CA TRP A 41 -2.45 -5.06 0.81
C TRP A 41 -3.32 -6.28 1.15
N ASP A 42 -3.75 -7.06 0.13
CA ASP A 42 -4.49 -8.31 0.32
C ASP A 42 -3.67 -9.33 1.12
N THR A 43 -2.35 -9.31 0.93
CA THR A 43 -1.42 -10.19 1.65
C THR A 43 -1.48 -9.98 3.17
N PHE A 44 -1.78 -8.76 3.64
CA PHE A 44 -1.97 -8.52 5.06
C PHE A 44 -3.11 -9.39 5.64
N PHE A 45 -4.28 -9.36 5.03
CA PHE A 45 -5.45 -10.14 5.50
C PHE A 45 -5.19 -11.64 5.39
N THR A 46 -4.55 -12.08 4.31
CA THR A 46 -4.13 -13.47 4.12
C THR A 46 -3.16 -13.90 5.24
N ASN A 47 -2.18 -13.08 5.57
CA ASN A 47 -1.19 -13.38 6.61
C ASN A 47 -1.80 -13.46 8.00
N GLU A 48 -2.74 -12.60 8.36
CA GLU A 48 -3.46 -12.71 9.64
C GLU A 48 -4.19 -14.06 9.76
N GLY A 49 -4.81 -14.53 8.67
CA GLY A 49 -5.43 -15.86 8.62
C GLY A 49 -4.39 -17.00 8.73
N LEU A 50 -3.27 -16.91 8.03
CA LEU A 50 -2.18 -17.91 8.09
C LEU A 50 -1.57 -17.99 9.49
N ILE A 51 -1.32 -16.85 10.13
CA ILE A 51 -0.78 -16.78 11.50
C ILE A 51 -1.79 -17.40 12.49
N ALA A 52 -3.07 -17.08 12.37
CA ALA A 52 -4.13 -17.65 13.22
C ALA A 52 -4.26 -19.17 13.07
N ASP A 53 -3.90 -19.72 11.91
CA ASP A 53 -3.88 -21.19 11.64
C ASP A 53 -2.52 -21.85 11.92
N GLY A 54 -1.55 -21.10 12.48
CA GLY A 54 -0.20 -21.62 12.82
C GLY A 54 0.73 -21.80 11.62
N ARG A 55 0.39 -21.21 10.47
CA ARG A 55 1.18 -21.29 9.23
C ARG A 55 2.17 -20.13 9.12
N ILE A 56 2.99 -19.93 10.14
CA ILE A 56 3.88 -18.78 10.28
C ILE A 56 4.89 -18.70 9.14
N ASN A 57 5.46 -19.84 8.71
CA ASN A 57 6.42 -19.88 7.61
C ASN A 57 5.81 -19.40 6.28
N ASP A 58 4.55 -19.75 5.99
CA ASP A 58 3.88 -19.30 4.78
C ASP A 58 3.65 -17.77 4.82
N ALA A 59 3.20 -17.25 5.95
CA ALA A 59 3.04 -15.80 6.16
C ALA A 59 4.40 -15.06 6.04
N ARG A 60 5.48 -15.64 6.59
CA ARG A 60 6.84 -15.08 6.48
C ARG A 60 7.34 -15.09 5.03
N ASN A 61 7.09 -16.15 4.28
CA ASN A 61 7.42 -16.24 2.87
C ASN A 61 6.68 -15.18 2.03
N ASN A 62 5.40 -14.94 2.31
CA ASN A 62 4.66 -13.85 1.68
C ASN A 62 5.36 -12.49 1.91
N VAL A 63 5.73 -12.18 3.16
CA VAL A 63 6.45 -10.94 3.50
C VAL A 63 7.82 -10.89 2.83
N ASN A 64 8.56 -11.99 2.78
CA ASN A 64 9.87 -12.05 2.14
C ASN A 64 9.79 -11.76 0.63
N ASN A 65 8.73 -12.19 -0.05
CA ASN A 65 8.48 -11.83 -1.46
C ASN A 65 8.17 -10.33 -1.64
N LEU A 66 7.43 -9.70 -0.71
CA LEU A 66 7.20 -8.27 -0.71
C LEU A 66 8.52 -7.49 -0.49
N ILE A 67 9.33 -7.92 0.48
CA ILE A 67 10.67 -7.34 0.75
C ILE A 67 11.60 -7.50 -0.45
N PHE A 68 11.60 -8.67 -1.09
CA PHE A 68 12.37 -8.89 -2.33
C PHE A 68 11.97 -7.89 -3.41
N SER A 69 10.66 -7.73 -3.65
CA SER A 69 10.14 -6.81 -4.65
C SER A 69 10.45 -5.34 -4.33
N LEU A 70 10.32 -4.95 -3.05
CA LEU A 70 10.72 -3.63 -2.57
C LEU A 70 12.20 -3.37 -2.85
N ASN A 71 13.07 -4.34 -2.58
CA ASN A 71 14.50 -4.23 -2.82
C ASN A 71 14.84 -4.09 -4.30
N LYS A 72 14.07 -4.73 -5.17
CA LYS A 72 14.25 -4.70 -6.62
C LYS A 72 13.74 -3.40 -7.26
N PHE A 73 12.59 -2.91 -6.83
CA PHE A 73 11.89 -1.80 -7.47
C PHE A 73 12.00 -0.46 -6.74
N GLY A 74 12.41 -0.46 -5.47
CA GLY A 74 12.41 0.73 -4.61
C GLY A 74 11.04 1.05 -3.99
N CYS A 75 9.99 0.29 -4.31
CA CYS A 75 8.68 0.31 -3.66
C CYS A 75 8.12 -1.11 -3.57
N VAL A 76 7.21 -1.36 -2.64
CA VAL A 76 6.39 -2.57 -2.70
C VAL A 76 5.42 -2.41 -3.86
N PRO A 77 5.44 -3.30 -4.88
CA PRO A 77 4.56 -3.18 -6.03
C PRO A 77 3.12 -3.52 -5.67
N ASN A 78 2.17 -3.06 -6.49
CA ASN A 78 0.76 -3.47 -6.40
C ASN A 78 0.63 -5.00 -6.33
N CYS A 79 1.40 -5.71 -7.15
CA CYS A 79 1.49 -7.16 -7.11
C CYS A 79 2.92 -7.65 -7.39
N VAL A 80 3.26 -8.82 -6.86
CA VAL A 80 4.61 -9.43 -6.96
C VAL A 80 4.77 -10.15 -8.29
N TRP A 81 5.24 -9.44 -9.30
CA TRP A 81 5.63 -9.97 -10.60
C TRP A 81 6.59 -8.98 -11.29
N GLU A 82 7.17 -9.38 -12.44
CA GLU A 82 8.23 -8.61 -13.12
C GLU A 82 7.87 -7.15 -13.43
N ARG A 83 6.61 -6.86 -13.71
CA ARG A 83 6.10 -5.53 -14.04
C ARG A 83 5.16 -4.94 -12.98
N GLY A 84 5.08 -5.58 -11.81
CA GLY A 84 4.14 -5.20 -10.76
C GLY A 84 4.28 -3.76 -10.24
N ALA A 85 5.49 -3.20 -10.30
CA ALA A 85 5.78 -1.83 -9.87
C ALA A 85 5.66 -0.78 -10.99
N GLU A 86 5.30 -1.17 -12.21
CA GLU A 86 5.32 -0.27 -13.37
C GLU A 86 4.36 0.92 -13.19
N TYR A 87 3.24 0.70 -12.54
CA TYR A 87 2.20 1.72 -12.37
C TYR A 87 2.05 2.21 -10.94
N ALA A 88 1.99 1.33 -9.95
CA ALA A 88 1.61 1.70 -8.60
C ALA A 88 2.13 0.74 -7.52
N SER A 89 2.15 1.22 -6.28
CA SER A 89 2.17 0.43 -5.06
C SER A 89 0.73 0.06 -4.64
N GLN A 90 0.52 -0.20 -3.36
CA GLN A 90 -0.78 -0.31 -2.66
C GLN A 90 -0.64 0.22 -1.22
N PRO A 91 -1.70 0.28 -0.40
CA PRO A 91 -1.61 0.81 0.97
C PRO A 91 -0.49 0.17 1.79
N PRO A 92 0.31 0.96 2.53
CA PRO A 92 1.54 0.50 3.19
C PRO A 92 1.26 -0.32 4.45
N LEU A 93 0.86 -1.58 4.28
CA LEU A 93 0.53 -2.50 5.36
C LEU A 93 1.69 -3.45 5.73
N LEU A 94 2.86 -3.31 5.12
CA LEU A 94 4.01 -4.18 5.40
C LEU A 94 4.41 -4.13 6.88
N TYR A 95 4.37 -2.96 7.51
CA TYR A 95 4.71 -2.82 8.94
C TYR A 95 3.77 -3.63 9.85
N MET A 96 2.48 -3.73 9.51
CA MET A 96 1.52 -4.54 10.26
C MET A 96 1.84 -6.03 10.14
N MET A 97 2.14 -6.49 8.92
CA MET A 97 2.55 -7.88 8.67
C MET A 97 3.85 -8.22 9.43
N VAL A 98 4.85 -7.33 9.40
CA VAL A 98 6.10 -7.49 10.15
C VAL A 98 5.81 -7.55 11.66
N LYS A 99 5.00 -6.63 12.19
CA LYS A 99 4.62 -6.60 13.61
C LYS A 99 3.91 -7.89 14.05
N SER A 100 2.98 -8.42 13.23
CA SER A 100 2.27 -9.67 13.51
C SER A 100 3.23 -10.87 13.53
N LEU A 101 4.16 -10.93 12.59
CA LEU A 101 5.17 -12.01 12.54
C LEU A 101 6.17 -11.93 13.70
N MET A 102 6.67 -10.74 14.06
CA MET A 102 7.54 -10.54 15.24
C MET A 102 6.87 -11.03 16.52
N LYS A 103 5.55 -10.81 16.65
CA LYS A 103 4.77 -11.30 17.80
C LYS A 103 4.55 -12.81 17.77
N ALA A 104 4.29 -13.39 16.59
CA ALA A 104 3.97 -14.81 16.45
C ALA A 104 5.19 -15.71 16.58
N GLU A 105 6.32 -15.30 16.01
CA GLU A 105 7.58 -16.06 16.02
C GLU A 105 8.76 -15.09 15.94
N PRO A 106 9.28 -14.63 17.10
CA PRO A 106 10.43 -13.71 17.17
C PRO A 106 11.68 -14.30 16.52
N ASP A 107 12.34 -13.51 15.65
CA ASP A 107 13.57 -13.87 14.96
C ASP A 107 14.39 -12.59 14.74
N ALA A 108 15.39 -12.36 15.58
CA ALA A 108 16.15 -11.12 15.64
C ALA A 108 16.89 -10.78 14.32
N GLU A 109 17.35 -11.75 13.56
CA GLU A 109 18.04 -11.51 12.29
C GLU A 109 17.04 -11.17 11.18
N TRP A 110 15.91 -11.88 11.12
CA TRP A 110 14.83 -11.56 10.20
C TRP A 110 14.23 -10.18 10.51
N GLU A 111 14.02 -9.85 11.78
CA GLU A 111 13.50 -8.55 12.23
C GLU A 111 14.35 -7.39 11.73
N LYS A 112 15.67 -7.48 11.83
CA LYS A 112 16.59 -6.45 11.31
C LYS A 112 16.40 -6.24 9.81
N THR A 113 16.29 -7.33 9.05
CA THR A 113 16.06 -7.29 7.60
C THR A 113 14.72 -6.68 7.26
N ALA A 114 13.66 -7.09 7.97
CA ALA A 114 12.31 -6.59 7.76
C ALA A 114 12.19 -5.11 8.11
N VAL A 115 12.77 -4.66 9.23
CA VAL A 115 12.74 -3.25 9.63
C VAL A 115 13.55 -2.37 8.66
N ALA A 116 14.70 -2.85 8.16
CA ALA A 116 15.43 -2.12 7.11
C ALA A 116 14.60 -1.97 5.82
N ALA A 117 13.77 -2.96 5.49
CA ALA A 117 12.83 -2.86 4.39
C ALA A 117 11.71 -1.83 4.66
N LEU A 118 11.18 -1.77 5.88
CA LEU A 118 10.19 -0.75 6.27
C LEU A 118 10.76 0.67 6.18
N GLU A 119 12.03 0.89 6.58
CA GLU A 119 12.69 2.18 6.39
C GLU A 119 12.80 2.56 4.90
N LYS A 120 13.07 1.58 4.03
CA LYS A 120 13.13 1.78 2.57
C LYS A 120 11.76 2.10 1.98
N GLU A 121 10.71 1.40 2.39
CA GLU A 121 9.34 1.70 1.99
C GLU A 121 8.91 3.10 2.44
N TYR A 122 9.25 3.47 3.67
CA TYR A 122 9.00 4.83 4.19
C TYR A 122 9.65 5.90 3.31
N VAL A 123 10.88 5.69 2.85
CA VAL A 123 11.54 6.62 1.92
C VAL A 123 10.74 6.78 0.63
N PHE A 124 10.25 5.70 0.02
CA PHE A 124 9.39 5.79 -1.17
C PHE A 124 8.17 6.69 -0.93
N TRP A 125 7.44 6.44 0.16
CA TRP A 125 6.25 7.24 0.48
C TRP A 125 6.59 8.71 0.72
N MET A 126 7.72 9.02 1.36
CA MET A 126 8.12 10.38 1.69
C MET A 126 8.81 11.14 0.53
N THR A 127 9.19 10.45 -0.53
CA THR A 127 9.80 11.08 -1.73
C THR A 127 8.86 11.11 -2.92
N GLU A 128 8.18 10.00 -3.22
CA GLU A 128 7.37 9.84 -4.42
C GLU A 128 5.89 10.18 -4.23
N ARG A 129 5.42 10.20 -2.99
CA ARG A 129 3.99 10.31 -2.66
C ARG A 129 3.64 11.45 -1.69
N ILE A 130 4.58 12.34 -1.45
CA ILE A 130 4.31 13.55 -0.65
C ILE A 130 3.54 14.59 -1.47
N SER A 131 2.50 15.17 -0.89
CA SER A 131 1.73 16.25 -1.49
C SER A 131 2.25 17.64 -1.06
N PRO A 132 1.85 18.73 -1.74
CA PRO A 132 2.23 20.08 -1.35
C PRO A 132 1.81 20.50 0.06
N CYS A 133 0.75 19.91 0.62
CA CYS A 133 0.33 20.15 2.00
C CYS A 133 1.16 19.42 3.05
N GLY A 134 2.09 18.55 2.64
CA GLY A 134 2.98 17.78 3.51
C GLY A 134 2.39 16.46 4.01
N LEU A 135 1.17 16.11 3.63
CA LEU A 135 0.57 14.79 3.79
C LEU A 135 0.83 13.92 2.56
N ASN A 136 0.68 12.62 2.69
CA ASN A 136 0.86 11.70 1.58
C ASN A 136 -0.44 11.54 0.76
N ARG A 137 -0.26 11.24 -0.52
CA ARG A 137 -1.30 10.93 -1.49
C ARG A 137 -0.96 9.68 -2.27
N HIS A 138 -1.96 9.05 -2.87
CA HIS A 138 -1.73 8.03 -3.89
C HIS A 138 -1.30 8.63 -5.23
N GLY A 139 -0.69 7.82 -6.08
CA GLY A 139 -0.16 8.31 -7.35
C GLY A 139 0.14 7.21 -8.35
N THR A 140 1.07 7.50 -9.25
CA THR A 140 1.55 6.54 -10.24
C THR A 140 3.07 6.54 -10.34
N ASN A 141 3.66 5.40 -10.63
CA ASN A 141 5.08 5.25 -11.01
C ASN A 141 5.29 5.52 -12.50
N MET A 142 4.22 5.42 -13.31
CA MET A 142 4.28 5.66 -14.76
C MET A 142 4.52 7.15 -15.03
N LYS A 143 5.69 7.47 -15.59
CA LYS A 143 6.08 8.84 -15.94
C LYS A 143 6.00 9.11 -17.45
N ASP A 144 5.92 8.06 -18.29
CA ASP A 144 5.86 8.23 -19.73
C ASP A 144 4.49 8.67 -20.21
N ARG A 145 4.42 9.91 -20.68
CA ARG A 145 3.20 10.55 -21.16
C ARG A 145 2.54 9.77 -22.32
N ARG A 146 3.34 9.19 -23.25
CA ARG A 146 2.81 8.46 -24.39
C ARG A 146 2.13 7.18 -23.94
N THR A 147 2.72 6.49 -22.98
CA THR A 147 2.14 5.30 -22.36
C THR A 147 0.81 5.64 -21.70
N LEU A 148 0.72 6.71 -20.90
CA LEU A 148 -0.53 7.13 -20.26
C LEU A 148 -1.64 7.46 -21.28
N ILE A 149 -1.31 8.15 -22.38
CA ILE A 149 -2.29 8.45 -23.44
C ILE A 149 -2.77 7.16 -24.11
N ARG A 150 -1.86 6.27 -24.48
CA ARG A 150 -2.19 4.95 -25.08
C ARG A 150 -3.09 4.14 -24.13
N ASP A 151 -2.77 4.12 -22.85
CA ASP A 151 -3.52 3.35 -21.85
C ASP A 151 -4.92 3.93 -21.65
N TYR A 152 -5.08 5.27 -21.71
CA TYR A 152 -6.39 5.90 -21.73
C TYR A 152 -7.23 5.44 -22.92
N ASP A 153 -6.65 5.47 -24.13
CA ASP A 153 -7.36 5.12 -25.36
C ASP A 153 -7.78 3.64 -25.39
N ASN A 154 -7.03 2.77 -24.68
CA ASN A 154 -7.29 1.33 -24.57
C ASN A 154 -8.00 0.92 -23.28
N TYR A 155 -8.39 1.88 -22.42
CA TYR A 155 -8.98 1.57 -21.13
C TYR A 155 -10.40 1.01 -21.27
N THR A 156 -10.66 -0.18 -20.73
CA THR A 156 -11.91 -0.91 -20.91
C THR A 156 -12.72 -1.15 -19.66
N ARG A 157 -12.13 -0.95 -18.46
CA ARG A 157 -12.81 -1.22 -17.19
C ARG A 157 -14.01 -0.29 -16.93
N ILE A 158 -13.91 0.96 -17.42
CA ILE A 158 -15.01 1.94 -17.39
C ILE A 158 -15.04 2.69 -18.72
N LYS A 159 -16.20 3.30 -19.03
CA LYS A 159 -16.35 4.14 -20.21
C LYS A 159 -15.71 5.51 -19.98
N LEU A 160 -14.65 5.83 -20.72
CA LEU A 160 -14.00 7.13 -20.71
C LEU A 160 -14.46 8.00 -21.90
N PRO A 161 -14.49 9.35 -21.75
CA PRO A 161 -14.79 10.25 -22.86
C PRO A 161 -13.78 10.10 -24.02
N LYS A 162 -14.24 10.08 -25.29
CA LYS A 162 -13.34 9.83 -26.42
C LYS A 162 -12.66 11.10 -26.97
N ASN A 163 -13.33 12.24 -26.92
CA ASN A 163 -12.87 13.47 -27.54
C ASN A 163 -12.35 14.45 -26.52
N VAL A 164 -11.25 14.10 -25.86
CA VAL A 164 -10.59 14.95 -24.86
C VAL A 164 -9.14 15.19 -25.24
N SER A 165 -8.54 16.27 -24.71
CA SER A 165 -7.13 16.56 -24.93
C SER A 165 -6.22 15.52 -24.30
N ASP A 166 -5.00 15.41 -24.79
CA ASP A 166 -3.99 14.51 -24.23
C ASP A 166 -3.67 14.83 -22.78
N ASP A 167 -3.77 16.10 -22.34
CA ASP A 167 -3.59 16.47 -20.94
C ASP A 167 -4.68 15.86 -20.06
N VAL A 168 -5.94 15.91 -20.50
CA VAL A 168 -7.06 15.28 -19.80
C VAL A 168 -6.87 13.77 -19.73
N LYS A 169 -6.42 13.13 -20.82
CA LYS A 169 -6.12 11.68 -20.82
C LYS A 169 -5.06 11.33 -19.78
N VAL A 170 -3.96 12.07 -19.77
CA VAL A 170 -2.85 11.87 -18.83
C VAL A 170 -3.31 12.03 -17.39
N GLN A 171 -3.99 13.14 -17.06
CA GLN A 171 -4.48 13.37 -15.70
C GLN A 171 -5.50 12.31 -15.25
N THR A 172 -6.38 11.89 -16.16
CA THR A 172 -7.33 10.82 -15.88
C THR A 172 -6.61 9.50 -15.54
N MET A 173 -5.60 9.12 -16.33
CA MET A 173 -4.84 7.88 -16.07
C MET A 173 -4.02 7.97 -14.79
N ILE A 174 -3.42 9.11 -14.48
CA ILE A 174 -2.74 9.33 -13.20
C ILE A 174 -3.74 9.10 -12.04
N SER A 175 -4.94 9.66 -12.13
CA SER A 175 -5.96 9.51 -11.08
C SER A 175 -6.51 8.08 -10.99
N LEU A 176 -6.77 7.41 -12.11
CA LEU A 176 -7.21 5.99 -12.11
C LEU A 176 -6.12 5.07 -11.53
N THR A 177 -4.85 5.36 -11.82
CA THR A 177 -3.75 4.60 -11.23
C THR A 177 -3.62 4.86 -9.73
N ALA A 178 -3.84 6.12 -9.30
CA ALA A 178 -3.88 6.47 -7.89
C ALA A 178 -5.06 5.81 -7.14
N GLU A 179 -6.23 5.64 -7.78
CA GLU A 179 -7.33 4.83 -7.24
C GLU A 179 -6.88 3.36 -7.09
N GLY A 180 -6.20 2.79 -8.09
CA GLY A 180 -5.63 1.44 -8.00
C GLY A 180 -4.57 1.31 -6.90
N GLU A 181 -3.74 2.34 -6.66
CA GLU A 181 -2.78 2.36 -5.55
C GLU A 181 -3.47 2.46 -4.19
N SER A 182 -4.66 3.06 -4.10
CA SER A 182 -5.45 3.07 -2.86
C SER A 182 -6.09 1.72 -2.52
N GLY A 183 -6.11 0.78 -3.47
CA GLY A 183 -6.83 -0.48 -3.36
C GLY A 183 -8.33 -0.36 -3.66
N GLU A 184 -8.84 0.84 -3.84
CA GLU A 184 -10.26 1.12 -4.07
C GLU A 184 -10.54 1.47 -5.54
N ASP A 185 -10.35 0.49 -6.41
CA ASP A 185 -10.54 0.65 -7.86
C ASP A 185 -11.94 1.20 -8.19
N HIS A 186 -11.97 2.30 -8.95
CA HIS A 186 -13.21 2.93 -9.44
C HIS A 186 -14.17 3.40 -8.34
N THR A 187 -13.65 3.68 -7.16
CA THR A 187 -14.43 4.24 -6.05
C THR A 187 -15.02 5.62 -6.38
N PRO A 188 -16.22 5.97 -5.90
CA PRO A 188 -16.73 7.34 -5.95
C PRO A 188 -16.02 8.29 -4.98
N ARG A 189 -15.26 7.77 -4.00
CA ARG A 189 -14.62 8.47 -2.89
C ARG A 189 -13.83 9.70 -3.34
N TYR A 190 -13.09 9.58 -4.44
CA TYR A 190 -12.18 10.62 -4.92
C TYR A 190 -12.70 11.40 -6.13
N HIS A 191 -13.96 11.24 -6.53
CA HIS A 191 -14.52 11.91 -7.71
C HIS A 191 -13.62 11.79 -8.96
N ARG A 192 -12.93 10.64 -9.13
CA ARG A 192 -11.94 10.37 -10.18
C ARG A 192 -10.72 11.31 -10.18
N ARG A 193 -10.37 11.84 -9.02
CA ARG A 193 -9.23 12.77 -8.81
C ARG A 193 -8.31 12.27 -7.69
N ALA A 194 -8.18 10.95 -7.49
CA ALA A 194 -7.46 10.36 -6.35
C ALA A 194 -6.04 10.91 -6.16
N ALA A 195 -5.33 11.22 -7.25
CA ALA A 195 -4.00 11.82 -7.18
C ALA A 195 -3.96 13.24 -6.57
N GLU A 196 -5.11 13.86 -6.34
CA GLU A 196 -5.25 15.22 -5.76
C GLU A 196 -5.68 15.19 -4.29
N TYR A 197 -5.91 14.01 -3.73
CA TYR A 197 -6.34 13.83 -2.36
C TYR A 197 -5.22 13.29 -1.47
N ALA A 198 -5.08 13.88 -0.29
CA ALA A 198 -4.45 13.22 0.84
C ALA A 198 -5.52 12.36 1.53
N GLY A 199 -5.40 11.04 1.44
CA GLY A 199 -6.36 10.09 2.03
C GLY A 199 -6.15 9.94 3.54
N VAL A 200 -7.23 9.85 4.31
CA VAL A 200 -7.18 9.62 5.76
C VAL A 200 -6.52 8.28 6.07
N ASP A 201 -6.92 7.23 5.38
CA ASP A 201 -6.41 5.86 5.53
C ASP A 201 -4.90 5.77 5.26
N LEU A 202 -4.42 6.28 4.11
CA LEU A 202 -3.01 6.30 3.78
C LEU A 202 -2.18 7.01 4.87
N ASN A 203 -2.62 8.18 5.31
CA ASN A 203 -1.89 8.95 6.32
C ASN A 203 -1.99 8.31 7.70
N SER A 204 -3.06 7.58 8.01
CA SER A 204 -3.19 6.77 9.22
C SER A 204 -2.24 5.57 9.21
N HIS A 205 -2.09 4.88 8.07
CA HIS A 205 -1.11 3.79 7.93
C HIS A 205 0.32 4.28 8.07
N LEU A 206 0.65 5.42 7.47
CA LEU A 206 1.99 6.00 7.61
C LEU A 206 2.27 6.50 9.04
N TYR A 207 1.26 7.05 9.73
CA TYR A 207 1.36 7.33 11.16
C TYR A 207 1.65 6.05 11.96
N GLY A 208 0.97 4.95 11.63
CA GLY A 208 1.20 3.64 12.23
C GLY A 208 2.61 3.10 11.97
N LEU A 209 3.12 3.25 10.76
CA LEU A 209 4.51 2.89 10.40
C LEU A 209 5.53 3.74 11.18
N GLU A 210 5.34 5.05 11.23
CA GLU A 210 6.20 5.97 12.01
C GLU A 210 6.19 5.61 13.50
N SER A 211 5.01 5.31 14.06
CA SER A 211 4.87 4.88 15.45
C SER A 211 5.57 3.53 15.71
N PHE A 212 5.45 2.58 14.81
CA PHE A 212 6.14 1.29 14.91
C PHE A 212 7.66 1.45 14.87
N LEU A 213 8.18 2.26 13.96
CA LEU A 213 9.62 2.50 13.84
C LEU A 213 10.19 3.26 15.05
N GLU A 214 9.46 4.27 15.57
CA GLU A 214 9.81 4.96 16.81
C GLU A 214 9.95 3.97 17.97
N GLU A 215 8.94 3.11 18.17
CA GLU A 215 8.92 2.09 19.21
C GLU A 215 10.04 1.06 19.04
N TYR A 216 10.25 0.56 17.83
CA TYR A 216 11.26 -0.45 17.54
C TYR A 216 12.68 0.05 17.81
N PHE A 217 12.99 1.26 17.38
CA PHE A 217 14.30 1.84 17.63
C PHE A 217 14.49 2.25 19.08
N GLY A 218 13.50 2.87 19.72
CA GLY A 218 13.49 3.16 21.17
C GLY A 218 14.88 3.49 21.73
N ASP A 219 15.35 2.67 22.69
CA ASP A 219 16.71 2.80 23.26
C ASP A 219 17.81 2.17 22.38
N LYS A 220 17.47 1.39 21.35
CA LYS A 220 18.45 0.74 20.45
C LYS A 220 19.14 1.75 19.53
N ASP A 221 18.41 2.77 19.09
CA ASP A 221 18.89 3.86 18.22
C ASP A 221 18.04 5.11 18.49
N LYS A 222 18.51 5.93 19.42
CA LYS A 222 17.79 7.14 19.86
C LYS A 222 17.59 8.17 18.76
N GLU A 223 18.53 8.28 17.83
CA GLU A 223 18.44 9.22 16.70
C GLU A 223 17.30 8.82 15.77
N LYS A 224 17.23 7.54 15.39
CA LYS A 224 16.14 7.02 14.57
C LYS A 224 14.80 7.09 15.30
N SER A 225 14.75 6.72 16.58
CA SER A 225 13.54 6.83 17.38
C SER A 225 13.01 8.25 17.41
N GLN A 226 13.87 9.24 17.68
CA GLN A 226 13.49 10.65 17.65
C GLN A 226 13.00 11.08 16.27
N LYS A 227 13.71 10.72 15.18
CA LYS A 227 13.33 11.03 13.79
C LYS A 227 11.91 10.57 13.48
N TYR A 228 11.55 9.33 13.81
CA TYR A 228 10.23 8.79 13.51
C TYR A 228 9.14 9.34 14.44
N GLY A 229 9.47 9.61 15.70
CA GLY A 229 8.58 10.31 16.63
C GLY A 229 8.23 11.72 16.18
N GLU A 230 9.20 12.49 15.71
CA GLU A 230 8.97 13.83 15.15
C GLU A 230 8.13 13.76 13.85
N ALA A 231 8.39 12.79 12.96
CA ALA A 231 7.62 12.58 11.75
C ALA A 231 6.15 12.24 12.06
N LYS A 232 5.91 11.31 12.98
CA LYS A 232 4.58 10.93 13.49
C LYS A 232 3.82 12.14 14.04
N ASN A 233 4.45 12.93 14.92
CA ASN A 233 3.82 14.10 15.53
C ASN A 233 3.49 15.18 14.48
N LYS A 234 4.40 15.40 13.51
CA LYS A 234 4.16 16.31 12.38
C LYS A 234 2.97 15.85 11.53
N ARG A 235 2.89 14.54 11.21
CA ARG A 235 1.76 13.97 10.45
C ARG A 235 0.45 14.16 11.19
N ALA A 236 0.40 13.83 12.48
CA ALA A 236 -0.80 14.02 13.29
C ALA A 236 -1.27 15.49 13.29
N ALA A 237 -0.33 16.43 13.45
CA ALA A 237 -0.65 17.86 13.42
C ALA A 237 -1.18 18.31 12.05
N LEU A 238 -0.62 17.79 10.93
CA LEU A 238 -1.10 18.09 9.58
C LEU A 238 -2.46 17.45 9.31
N MET A 239 -2.69 16.22 9.73
CA MET A 239 -3.99 15.55 9.63
C MET A 239 -5.05 16.33 10.40
N LYS A 240 -4.76 16.73 11.65
CA LYS A 240 -5.66 17.56 12.43
C LYS A 240 -5.98 18.89 11.74
N LYS A 241 -4.96 19.55 11.18
CA LYS A 241 -5.12 20.85 10.51
C LYS A 241 -6.00 20.78 9.26
N PHE A 242 -5.75 19.76 8.40
CA PHE A 242 -6.34 19.73 7.07
C PHE A 242 -7.57 18.83 6.96
N MET A 243 -7.59 17.71 7.72
CA MET A 243 -8.58 16.66 7.57
C MET A 243 -9.70 16.73 8.63
N GLU A 244 -9.39 17.15 9.87
CA GLU A 244 -10.36 17.18 10.97
C GLU A 244 -11.36 18.33 10.79
N ASP A 245 -12.64 18.01 10.83
CA ASP A 245 -13.72 19.02 10.82
C ASP A 245 -14.03 19.53 12.24
N PRO A 246 -14.93 20.53 12.40
CA PRO A 246 -15.28 21.06 13.72
C PRO A 246 -15.89 20.05 14.68
N ASP A 247 -16.46 18.95 14.17
CA ASP A 247 -17.07 17.88 14.96
C ASP A 247 -16.06 16.78 15.32
N GLY A 248 -14.79 16.92 14.89
CA GLY A 248 -13.71 15.99 15.17
C GLY A 248 -13.68 14.78 14.21
N VAL A 249 -14.40 14.84 13.12
CA VAL A 249 -14.40 13.79 12.08
C VAL A 249 -13.33 14.08 11.05
N TYR A 250 -12.60 13.02 10.65
CA TYR A 250 -11.56 13.13 9.65
C TYR A 250 -12.10 12.83 8.26
N HIS A 251 -11.78 13.72 7.30
CA HIS A 251 -12.14 13.63 5.90
C HIS A 251 -10.88 13.59 5.03
N ASP A 252 -10.95 12.95 3.87
CA ASP A 252 -9.93 13.12 2.86
C ASP A 252 -9.80 14.60 2.49
N TYR A 253 -8.57 15.03 2.24
CA TYR A 253 -8.31 16.44 1.96
C TYR A 253 -7.81 16.63 0.53
N ARG A 254 -8.58 17.38 -0.29
CA ARG A 254 -8.19 17.74 -1.65
C ARG A 254 -7.31 18.98 -1.61
N TYR A 255 -6.01 18.77 -1.67
CA TYR A 255 -5.01 19.81 -1.50
C TYR A 255 -4.90 20.78 -2.69
N THR A 256 -5.46 20.46 -3.85
CA THR A 256 -5.52 21.36 -5.02
C THR A 256 -6.53 22.49 -4.85
N ASP A 257 -7.59 22.25 -4.12
CA ASP A 257 -8.72 23.17 -3.95
C ASP A 257 -8.89 23.63 -2.50
N ASP A 258 -8.00 23.21 -1.59
CA ASP A 258 -8.04 23.48 -0.14
C ASP A 258 -9.39 23.08 0.49
N GLN A 259 -9.87 21.87 0.18
CA GLN A 259 -11.19 21.40 0.62
C GLN A 259 -11.16 20.00 1.22
N ARG A 260 -11.92 19.80 2.29
CA ARG A 260 -12.24 18.46 2.79
C ARG A 260 -13.25 17.80 1.84
N SER A 261 -13.13 16.48 1.71
CA SER A 261 -14.11 15.68 0.97
C SER A 261 -15.48 15.71 1.65
N ASP A 262 -16.54 15.72 0.87
CA ASP A 262 -17.91 15.47 1.31
C ASP A 262 -18.26 13.98 1.40
N VAL A 263 -17.35 13.11 0.93
CA VAL A 263 -17.47 11.65 1.02
C VAL A 263 -16.69 11.18 2.25
N TYR A 264 -17.38 10.44 3.13
CA TYR A 264 -16.73 9.80 4.27
C TYR A 264 -15.98 8.55 3.81
N ALA A 265 -14.71 8.43 4.20
CA ALA A 265 -13.96 7.19 4.09
C ALA A 265 -14.39 6.28 5.25
N CYS A 266 -15.06 5.19 4.95
CA CYS A 266 -15.49 4.19 5.94
C CYS A 266 -14.44 3.12 6.15
#